data_a0c32eb7075a5639e1d1a223e38fe0c0
#
_entry.id   a0c32eb7075a5639e1d1a223e38fe0c0
#
_cell.length_a   1.000
_cell.length_b   1.000
_cell.length_c   1.000
_cell.angle_alpha   90.00
_cell.angle_beta   90.00
_cell.angle_gamma   90.00
#
_symmetry.space_group_name_H-M   'P 1'
#
loop_
_entity.id
_entity.type
_entity.pdbx_description
1 polymer ?
#
loop_
_entity_poly.entity_id
_entity_poly.type
_entity_poly.pdbx_seq_one_letter_code
_entity_poly.pdbx_strand_id
1 'polypeptide(L)'
;MKTFIEFDDENFDGQYCHAAHVKVINDNGVIQEKYVDIKELLKALSKSTVSDDLMHRIGKLPQYYYDGAISREGGTLNGKVVMVVPKGKRQAVYENTRYNIPFPTLLFYFEITDGRIKKTLVYALKGKRYRENSVLYNYPFGNVSLYAHTVCWGHNTLPKISD
;
A
#
# COMPACT_ATOMS: atom_id res chain seq x y z
N MET A 1 26.83 -2.74 -18.30
CA MET A 1 26.66 -1.26 -18.20
C MET A 1 26.91 -0.82 -16.75
N LYS A 2 27.70 0.25 -16.54
CA LYS A 2 27.95 0.85 -15.21
C LYS A 2 27.60 2.33 -15.27
N THR A 3 26.93 2.83 -14.25
CA THR A 3 26.56 4.25 -14.13
C THR A 3 27.18 4.80 -12.85
N PHE A 4 27.84 5.94 -12.96
CA PHE A 4 28.41 6.68 -11.85
C PHE A 4 27.69 8.03 -11.78
N ILE A 5 27.42 8.49 -10.59
CA ILE A 5 26.79 9.79 -10.33
C ILE A 5 27.69 10.48 -9.32
N GLU A 6 28.26 11.60 -9.70
CA GLU A 6 29.10 12.45 -8.86
C GLU A 6 28.36 13.74 -8.54
N PHE A 7 28.38 14.11 -7.28
CA PHE A 7 27.93 15.40 -6.77
C PHE A 7 29.19 16.17 -6.39
N ASP A 8 29.51 17.22 -7.12
CA ASP A 8 30.70 18.01 -6.87
C ASP A 8 30.31 19.27 -6.07
N ASP A 9 30.74 19.33 -4.80
CA ASP A 9 30.47 20.46 -3.91
C ASP A 9 31.56 21.56 -4.02
N GLU A 10 32.69 21.32 -4.68
CA GLU A 10 33.87 22.22 -4.62
C GLU A 10 34.02 23.17 -5.82
N ASN A 11 33.32 22.96 -6.93
CA ASN A 11 33.46 23.77 -8.16
C ASN A 11 32.18 24.53 -8.52
N PHE A 12 31.72 25.37 -7.62
CA PHE A 12 30.49 26.16 -7.85
C PHE A 12 30.80 27.57 -8.35
N ASP A 13 31.08 27.69 -9.61
CA ASP A 13 30.87 28.93 -10.34
C ASP A 13 29.39 29.09 -10.63
N GLY A 14 28.67 29.65 -9.68
CA GLY A 14 27.25 30.07 -9.61
C GLY A 14 26.17 29.58 -10.61
N GLN A 15 26.59 28.99 -11.73
CA GLN A 15 25.71 28.65 -12.84
C GLN A 15 25.19 27.19 -12.83
N TYR A 16 25.82 26.28 -12.06
CA TYR A 16 25.50 24.84 -12.04
C TYR A 16 25.30 24.27 -10.63
N CYS A 17 24.99 25.11 -9.68
CA CYS A 17 24.86 24.74 -8.27
C CYS A 17 23.80 23.64 -7.94
N HIS A 18 23.17 23.05 -8.95
CA HIS A 18 22.19 21.99 -8.79
C HIS A 18 22.33 20.88 -9.83
N ALA A 19 23.52 20.72 -10.40
CA ALA A 19 23.79 19.69 -11.40
C ALA A 19 24.61 18.52 -10.83
N ALA A 20 24.25 17.30 -11.21
CA ALA A 20 25.03 16.11 -10.96
C ALA A 20 25.74 15.68 -12.24
N HIS A 21 26.99 15.25 -12.14
CA HIS A 21 27.73 14.66 -13.24
C HIS A 21 27.41 13.18 -13.37
N VAL A 22 26.80 12.78 -14.48
CA VAL A 22 26.40 11.39 -14.74
C VAL A 22 27.32 10.81 -15.83
N LYS A 23 28.04 9.75 -15.47
CA LYS A 23 28.93 9.00 -16.35
C LYS A 23 28.37 7.59 -16.55
N VAL A 24 28.13 7.20 -17.79
CA VAL A 24 27.67 5.86 -18.17
C VAL A 24 28.75 5.16 -18.99
N ILE A 25 29.15 3.98 -18.56
CA ILE A 25 30.09 3.10 -19.28
C ILE A 25 29.28 1.91 -19.81
N ASN A 26 29.13 1.82 -21.11
CA ASN A 26 28.48 0.71 -21.77
C ASN A 26 29.37 -0.55 -21.78
N ASP A 27 28.79 -1.70 -22.06
CA ASP A 27 29.49 -2.99 -22.09
C ASP A 27 30.64 -3.01 -23.14
N ASN A 28 30.52 -2.17 -24.16
CA ASN A 28 31.56 -1.97 -25.20
C ASN A 28 32.66 -0.95 -24.80
N GLY A 29 32.69 -0.50 -23.53
CA GLY A 29 33.68 0.45 -23.04
C GLY A 29 33.44 1.91 -23.47
N VAL A 30 32.35 2.21 -24.18
CA VAL A 30 32.02 3.59 -24.57
C VAL A 30 31.57 4.37 -23.35
N ILE A 31 32.18 5.52 -23.13
CA ILE A 31 31.88 6.44 -22.01
C ILE A 31 30.99 7.56 -22.54
N GLN A 32 29.87 7.78 -21.87
CA GLN A 32 29.01 8.94 -22.08
C GLN A 32 28.92 9.73 -20.78
N GLU A 33 29.12 11.03 -20.84
CA GLU A 33 29.10 11.93 -19.69
C GLU A 33 28.15 13.09 -19.97
N LYS A 34 27.35 13.45 -18.93
CA LYS A 34 26.46 14.61 -19.01
C LYS A 34 26.22 15.21 -17.62
N TYR A 35 25.97 16.50 -17.58
CA TYR A 35 25.42 17.16 -16.38
C TYR A 35 23.90 17.14 -16.42
N VAL A 36 23.29 16.81 -15.31
CA VAL A 36 21.84 16.69 -15.15
C VAL A 36 21.42 17.49 -13.91
N ASP A 37 20.34 18.22 -14.00
CA ASP A 37 19.75 18.89 -12.83
C ASP A 37 19.43 17.85 -11.74
N ILE A 38 19.82 18.15 -10.50
CA ILE A 38 19.65 17.23 -9.36
C ILE A 38 18.18 16.88 -9.14
N LYS A 39 17.24 17.82 -9.35
CA LYS A 39 15.81 17.54 -9.20
C LYS A 39 15.31 16.60 -10.29
N GLU A 40 15.78 16.76 -11.53
CA GLU A 40 15.45 15.83 -12.62
C GLU A 40 16.08 14.46 -12.39
N LEU A 41 17.31 14.40 -11.89
CA LEU A 41 17.98 13.16 -11.51
C LEU A 41 17.22 12.44 -10.39
N LEU A 42 16.87 13.14 -9.31
CA LEU A 42 16.07 12.57 -8.20
C LEU A 42 14.71 12.08 -8.68
N LYS A 43 14.06 12.82 -9.57
CA LYS A 43 12.80 12.41 -10.19
C LYS A 43 12.95 11.18 -11.07
N ALA A 44 14.05 11.07 -11.81
CA ALA A 44 14.36 9.89 -12.62
C ALA A 44 14.71 8.69 -11.74
N LEU A 45 15.51 8.87 -10.69
CA LEU A 45 15.85 7.83 -9.73
C LEU A 45 14.61 7.36 -8.94
N SER A 46 13.77 8.26 -8.48
CA SER A 46 12.52 7.89 -7.81
C SER A 46 11.56 7.09 -8.71
N LYS A 47 11.59 7.35 -10.01
CA LYS A 47 10.85 6.54 -10.99
C LYS A 47 11.53 5.21 -11.31
N SER A 48 12.85 5.15 -11.25
CA SER A 48 13.63 3.93 -11.55
C SER A 48 13.75 2.99 -10.35
N THR A 49 13.67 3.52 -9.12
CA THR A 49 13.63 2.71 -7.88
C THR A 49 12.28 2.05 -7.64
N VAL A 50 11.24 2.47 -8.34
CA VAL A 50 10.03 1.67 -8.52
C VAL A 50 10.37 0.59 -9.55
N SER A 51 11.17 -0.38 -9.17
CA SER A 51 11.30 -1.60 -9.97
C SER A 51 9.89 -2.17 -10.14
N ASP A 52 9.49 -2.50 -11.36
CA ASP A 52 8.24 -3.21 -11.67
C ASP A 52 8.07 -4.49 -10.82
N ASP A 53 9.15 -4.98 -10.20
CA ASP A 53 9.17 -6.11 -9.28
C ASP A 53 8.53 -5.83 -7.91
N LEU A 54 8.39 -4.57 -7.49
CA LEU A 54 7.80 -4.23 -6.19
C LEU A 54 6.31 -3.89 -6.26
N MET A 55 5.81 -3.55 -7.45
CA MET A 55 4.39 -3.29 -7.69
C MET A 55 3.84 -4.25 -8.73
N HIS A 56 3.71 -5.51 -8.38
CA HIS A 56 2.85 -6.37 -9.17
C HIS A 56 1.45 -5.78 -9.16
N ARG A 57 0.91 -5.52 -10.34
CA ARG A 57 -0.51 -5.24 -10.48
C ARG A 57 -1.25 -6.44 -9.88
N ILE A 58 -1.72 -6.27 -8.66
CA ILE A 58 -2.75 -7.13 -8.11
C ILE A 58 -3.86 -7.01 -9.12
N GLY A 59 -4.20 -8.05 -9.82
CA GLY A 59 -5.17 -8.08 -10.89
C GLY A 59 -6.36 -7.12 -10.71
N LYS A 60 -7.58 -7.55 -10.93
CA LYS A 60 -8.76 -6.73 -10.67
C LYS A 60 -8.87 -6.48 -9.17
N LEU A 61 -8.76 -5.20 -8.73
CA LEU A 61 -8.91 -4.82 -7.33
C LEU A 61 -10.25 -5.35 -6.78
N PRO A 62 -10.27 -5.82 -5.53
CA PRO A 62 -11.50 -6.28 -4.88
C PRO A 62 -12.55 -5.18 -4.87
N GLN A 63 -13.83 -5.58 -4.94
CA GLN A 63 -14.92 -4.66 -4.69
C GLN A 63 -14.73 -4.00 -3.32
N TYR A 64 -14.94 -2.67 -3.26
CA TYR A 64 -14.74 -1.86 -2.04
C TYR A 64 -13.29 -1.58 -1.65
N TYR A 65 -12.30 -1.93 -2.45
CA TYR A 65 -10.94 -1.46 -2.24
C TYR A 65 -10.91 0.07 -2.19
N TYR A 66 -10.22 0.61 -1.21
CA TYR A 66 -10.05 2.05 -1.03
C TYR A 66 -8.61 2.47 -1.23
N ASP A 67 -7.69 1.85 -0.51
CA ASP A 67 -6.27 2.16 -0.53
C ASP A 67 -5.45 0.95 -0.06
N GLY A 68 -4.14 0.96 -0.33
CA GLY A 68 -3.23 -0.06 0.16
C GLY A 68 -1.95 -0.12 -0.63
N ALA A 69 -0.95 -0.74 -0.02
CA ALA A 69 0.31 -1.06 -0.64
C ALA A 69 0.63 -2.54 -0.36
N ILE A 70 0.92 -3.29 -1.41
CA ILE A 70 1.36 -4.68 -1.31
C ILE A 70 2.67 -4.80 -2.08
N SER A 71 3.67 -5.35 -1.42
CA SER A 71 4.96 -5.71 -2.02
C SER A 71 5.09 -7.22 -2.13
N ARG A 72 5.86 -7.67 -3.11
CA ARG A 72 6.27 -9.07 -3.23
C ARG A 72 7.77 -9.14 -2.98
N GLU A 73 8.15 -9.86 -1.96
CA GLU A 73 9.55 -10.07 -1.57
C GLU A 73 9.81 -11.57 -1.48
N GLY A 74 10.77 -12.08 -2.27
CA GLY A 74 11.08 -13.51 -2.29
C GLY A 74 9.88 -14.43 -2.64
N GLY A 75 8.92 -13.96 -3.44
CA GLY A 75 7.71 -14.71 -3.80
C GLY A 75 6.59 -14.63 -2.76
N THR A 76 6.78 -13.90 -1.66
CA THR A 76 5.77 -13.71 -0.61
C THR A 76 5.12 -12.34 -0.68
N LEU A 77 3.83 -12.27 -0.38
CA LEU A 77 3.06 -11.02 -0.37
C LEU A 77 3.08 -10.42 1.03
N ASN A 78 3.51 -9.16 1.12
CA ASN A 78 3.49 -8.36 2.33
C ASN A 78 2.80 -7.03 2.07
N GLY A 79 2.05 -6.51 3.03
CA GLY A 79 1.45 -5.19 2.84
C GLY A 79 0.24 -4.90 3.71
N LYS A 80 -0.43 -3.83 3.31
CA LYS A 80 -1.61 -3.29 4.00
C LYS A 80 -2.70 -2.99 2.98
N VAL A 81 -3.94 -3.32 3.31
CA VAL A 81 -5.10 -3.06 2.45
C VAL A 81 -6.21 -2.42 3.26
N VAL A 82 -6.79 -1.37 2.73
CA VAL A 82 -7.95 -0.68 3.29
C VAL A 82 -9.15 -0.90 2.37
N MET A 83 -10.27 -1.33 2.94
CA MET A 83 -11.54 -1.50 2.22
C MET A 83 -12.62 -0.70 2.90
N VAL A 84 -13.46 -0.02 2.12
CA VAL A 84 -14.61 0.73 2.61
C VAL A 84 -15.89 0.11 2.08
N VAL A 85 -16.59 -0.59 2.95
CA VAL A 85 -17.84 -1.28 2.63
C VAL A 85 -19.02 -0.34 2.93
N PRO A 86 -19.81 0.06 1.93
CA PRO A 86 -20.90 1.00 2.14
C PRO A 86 -22.00 0.43 3.04
N LYS A 87 -22.69 1.34 3.74
CA LYS A 87 -23.84 0.99 4.56
C LYS A 87 -24.92 0.28 3.75
N GLY A 88 -25.61 -0.64 4.38
CA GLY A 88 -26.72 -1.37 3.75
C GLY A 88 -27.32 -2.45 4.63
N LYS A 89 -28.47 -2.96 4.25
CA LYS A 89 -29.02 -4.15 4.88
C LYS A 89 -28.25 -5.37 4.40
N ARG A 90 -27.79 -6.20 5.33
CA ARG A 90 -27.04 -7.43 5.05
C ARG A 90 -27.64 -8.57 5.86
N GLN A 91 -27.61 -9.75 5.26
CA GLN A 91 -28.00 -10.96 5.95
C GLN A 91 -26.89 -11.40 6.89
N ALA A 92 -27.20 -11.58 8.15
CA ALA A 92 -26.34 -12.20 9.15
C ALA A 92 -27.02 -13.47 9.67
N VAL A 93 -26.22 -14.46 10.02
CA VAL A 93 -26.70 -15.72 10.62
C VAL A 93 -26.14 -15.79 12.04
N TYR A 94 -27.01 -15.96 13.00
CA TYR A 94 -26.67 -16.21 14.39
C TYR A 94 -27.56 -17.33 14.94
N GLU A 95 -26.97 -18.34 15.56
CA GLU A 95 -27.67 -19.51 16.10
C GLU A 95 -28.70 -20.13 15.11
N ASN A 96 -28.24 -20.37 13.86
CA ASN A 96 -29.04 -20.86 12.74
C ASN A 96 -30.23 -19.98 12.31
N THR A 97 -30.38 -18.80 12.88
CA THR A 97 -31.42 -17.82 12.50
C THR A 97 -30.85 -16.76 11.60
N ARG A 98 -31.56 -16.43 10.52
CA ARG A 98 -31.17 -15.39 9.55
C ARG A 98 -31.80 -14.05 9.94
N TYR A 99 -30.95 -13.03 10.03
CA TYR A 99 -31.33 -11.66 10.35
C TYR A 99 -30.96 -10.72 9.20
N ASN A 100 -31.85 -9.79 8.88
CA ASN A 100 -31.54 -8.68 7.99
C ASN A 100 -31.15 -7.46 8.83
N ILE A 101 -29.87 -7.23 8.99
CA ILE A 101 -29.33 -6.20 9.87
C ILE A 101 -28.89 -4.97 9.06
N PRO A 102 -29.24 -3.74 9.48
CA PRO A 102 -28.70 -2.53 8.90
C PRO A 102 -27.24 -2.34 9.37
N PHE A 103 -26.29 -2.50 8.46
CA PHE A 103 -24.88 -2.22 8.75
C PHE A 103 -24.55 -0.76 8.43
N PRO A 104 -23.76 -0.07 9.26
CA PRO A 104 -23.18 1.22 8.92
C PRO A 104 -22.16 1.07 7.78
N THR A 105 -21.61 2.17 7.28
CA THR A 105 -20.41 2.10 6.46
C THR A 105 -19.26 1.57 7.32
N LEU A 106 -18.54 0.59 6.83
CA LEU A 106 -17.44 -0.07 7.54
C LEU A 106 -16.12 0.19 6.83
N LEU A 107 -15.09 0.49 7.62
CA LEU A 107 -13.70 0.52 7.17
C LEU A 107 -13.01 -0.71 7.74
N PHE A 108 -12.46 -1.53 6.85
CA PHE A 108 -11.59 -2.65 7.19
C PHE A 108 -10.15 -2.29 6.85
N TYR A 109 -9.25 -2.62 7.76
CA TYR A 109 -7.81 -2.57 7.55
C TYR A 109 -7.24 -3.97 7.72
N PHE A 110 -6.51 -4.42 6.73
CA PHE A 110 -5.84 -5.72 6.73
C PHE A 110 -4.32 -5.52 6.68
N GLU A 111 -3.63 -6.22 7.55
CA GLU A 111 -2.18 -6.36 7.50
C GLU A 111 -1.84 -7.77 7.03
N ILE A 112 -1.04 -7.85 5.97
CA ILE A 112 -0.68 -9.09 5.29
C ILE A 112 0.81 -9.31 5.47
N THR A 113 1.18 -10.51 5.93
CA THR A 113 2.56 -10.94 6.06
C THR A 113 2.67 -12.38 5.57
N ASP A 114 3.64 -12.65 4.72
CA ASP A 114 3.87 -13.97 4.11
C ASP A 114 2.61 -14.51 3.41
N GLY A 115 1.90 -13.65 2.68
CA GLY A 115 0.66 -13.99 2.02
C GLY A 115 -0.50 -14.37 2.96
N ARG A 116 -0.43 -14.03 4.24
CA ARG A 116 -1.47 -14.31 5.23
C ARG A 116 -1.94 -13.05 5.92
N ILE A 117 -3.23 -12.95 6.15
CA ILE A 117 -3.78 -11.88 6.98
C ILE A 117 -3.34 -12.11 8.43
N LYS A 118 -2.52 -11.21 8.95
CA LYS A 118 -2.02 -11.25 10.34
C LYS A 118 -2.87 -10.43 11.28
N LYS A 119 -3.43 -9.33 10.78
CA LYS A 119 -4.24 -8.42 11.57
C LYS A 119 -5.40 -7.91 10.74
N THR A 120 -6.56 -7.83 11.35
CA THR A 120 -7.73 -7.19 10.76
C THR A 120 -8.30 -6.22 11.78
N LEU A 121 -8.43 -4.96 11.40
CA LEU A 121 -9.16 -3.96 12.18
C LEU A 121 -10.45 -3.62 11.47
N VAL A 122 -11.50 -3.31 12.24
CA VAL A 122 -12.76 -2.83 11.68
C VAL A 122 -13.31 -1.66 12.48
N TYR A 123 -13.77 -0.65 11.75
CA TYR A 123 -14.38 0.56 12.29
C TYR A 123 -15.71 0.83 11.61
N ALA A 124 -16.60 1.51 12.31
CA ALA A 124 -17.81 2.05 11.74
C ALA A 124 -17.63 3.53 11.36
N LEU A 125 -18.30 3.95 10.31
CA LEU A 125 -18.32 5.33 9.83
C LEU A 125 -19.76 5.87 9.83
N LYS A 126 -19.94 7.11 10.27
CA LYS A 126 -21.24 7.78 10.23
C LYS A 126 -21.66 8.19 8.82
N GLY A 127 -20.71 8.48 7.95
CA GLY A 127 -20.94 8.91 6.57
C GLY A 127 -21.10 7.76 5.57
N LYS A 128 -21.36 8.11 4.30
CA LYS A 128 -21.38 7.14 3.18
C LYS A 128 -19.99 6.86 2.61
N ARG A 129 -19.04 7.75 2.85
CA ARG A 129 -17.68 7.70 2.29
C ARG A 129 -16.66 7.94 3.40
N TYR A 130 -15.53 7.30 3.30
CA TYR A 130 -14.35 7.58 4.11
C TYR A 130 -13.59 8.80 3.52
N ARG A 131 -13.06 9.63 4.40
CA ARG A 131 -12.11 10.71 4.12
C ARG A 131 -11.06 10.70 5.22
N GLU A 132 -9.88 11.28 4.97
CA GLU A 132 -8.78 11.31 5.94
C GLU A 132 -9.16 11.87 7.32
N ASN A 133 -10.07 12.85 7.36
CA ASN A 133 -10.58 13.45 8.60
C ASN A 133 -11.87 12.78 9.11
N SER A 134 -12.24 11.61 8.61
CA SER A 134 -13.42 10.89 9.10
C SER A 134 -13.22 10.39 10.51
N VAL A 135 -14.21 10.60 11.37
CA VAL A 135 -14.23 10.02 12.71
C VAL A 135 -14.55 8.53 12.60
N LEU A 136 -13.70 7.71 13.21
CA LEU A 136 -13.86 6.27 13.29
C LEU A 136 -14.58 5.90 14.60
N TYR A 137 -15.60 5.09 14.49
CA TYR A 137 -16.40 4.61 15.60
C TYR A 137 -16.18 3.11 15.83
N ASN A 138 -16.46 2.65 17.04
CA ASN A 138 -16.44 1.23 17.34
C ASN A 138 -17.40 0.46 16.45
N TYR A 139 -16.96 -0.72 16.02
CA TYR A 139 -17.82 -1.65 15.31
C TYR A 139 -18.96 -2.10 16.24
N PRO A 140 -20.24 -2.01 15.81
CA PRO A 140 -21.38 -2.16 16.72
C PRO A 140 -21.79 -3.60 17.01
N PHE A 141 -21.11 -4.59 16.45
CA PHE A 141 -21.45 -6.00 16.61
C PHE A 141 -20.33 -6.77 17.33
N GLY A 142 -20.58 -8.03 17.68
CA GLY A 142 -19.63 -8.90 18.37
C GLY A 142 -18.39 -9.27 17.55
N ASN A 143 -17.49 -10.05 18.14
CA ASN A 143 -16.24 -10.57 17.57
C ASN A 143 -15.18 -9.51 17.19
N VAL A 144 -15.30 -8.31 17.76
CA VAL A 144 -14.31 -7.22 17.62
C VAL A 144 -13.97 -6.68 19.00
N SER A 145 -12.68 -6.56 19.28
CA SER A 145 -12.19 -5.91 20.51
C SER A 145 -12.56 -4.44 20.52
N LEU A 146 -13.24 -3.99 21.57
CA LEU A 146 -13.63 -2.59 21.74
C LEU A 146 -12.43 -1.64 21.89
N TYR A 147 -11.32 -2.13 22.43
CA TYR A 147 -10.12 -1.32 22.66
C TYR A 147 -9.14 -1.37 21.48
N ALA A 148 -8.91 -2.56 20.93
CA ALA A 148 -7.95 -2.78 19.87
C ALA A 148 -8.55 -2.75 18.46
N HIS A 149 -9.88 -2.74 18.36
CA HIS A 149 -10.63 -2.81 17.10
C HIS A 149 -10.30 -4.03 16.22
N THR A 150 -9.60 -5.01 16.80
CA THR A 150 -9.20 -6.24 16.11
C THR A 150 -10.35 -7.21 16.00
N VAL A 151 -10.49 -7.79 14.81
CA VAL A 151 -11.46 -8.86 14.55
C VAL A 151 -10.94 -10.17 15.16
N CYS A 152 -11.77 -10.81 15.97
CA CYS A 152 -11.52 -12.17 16.46
C CYS A 152 -12.07 -13.17 15.43
N TRP A 153 -11.19 -13.85 14.75
CA TRP A 153 -11.55 -14.86 13.75
C TRP A 153 -11.91 -16.23 14.39
N GLY A 154 -11.72 -16.39 15.70
CA GLY A 154 -11.92 -17.64 16.40
C GLY A 154 -11.07 -18.77 15.83
N HIS A 155 -11.70 -19.90 15.54
CA HIS A 155 -11.03 -21.07 14.92
C HIS A 155 -11.09 -21.05 13.37
N ASN A 156 -11.55 -19.96 12.76
CA ASN A 156 -11.60 -19.88 11.30
C ASN A 156 -10.19 -19.77 10.70
N THR A 157 -9.91 -20.64 9.76
CA THR A 157 -8.68 -20.56 8.97
C THR A 157 -8.86 -19.52 7.88
N LEU A 158 -8.08 -18.46 7.94
CA LEU A 158 -8.08 -17.46 6.89
C LEU A 158 -7.35 -17.99 5.64
N PRO A 159 -7.84 -17.70 4.44
CA PRO A 159 -7.20 -18.13 3.22
C PRO A 159 -5.79 -17.50 3.10
N LYS A 160 -4.88 -18.25 2.49
CA LYS A 160 -3.63 -17.68 2.03
C LYS A 160 -3.94 -16.82 0.78
N ILE A 161 -3.43 -15.60 0.77
CA ILE A 161 -3.54 -14.72 -0.38
C ILE A 161 -2.52 -15.22 -1.40
N SER A 162 -3.02 -15.74 -2.51
CA SER A 162 -2.24 -16.10 -3.71
C SER A 162 -2.57 -15.13 -4.83
N ASP A 163 -1.73 -15.14 -5.83
CA ASP A 163 -1.96 -14.39 -7.07
C ASP A 163 -3.25 -14.82 -7.75
#